data_d400fd3c761726190ff0850dc64000f6
#
_entry.id   d400fd3c761726190ff0850dc64000f6
#
_cell.length_a   1.000
_cell.length_b   1.000
_cell.length_c   1.000
_cell.angle_alpha   90.00
_cell.angle_beta   90.00
_cell.angle_gamma   90.00
#
_symmetry.space_group_name_H-M   'P 1'
#
loop_
_entity.id
_entity.type
_entity.pdbx_description
1 polymer ?
#
loop_
_entity_poly.entity_id
_entity_poly.type
_entity_poly.pdbx_seq_one_letter_code
_entity_poly.pdbx_strand_id
1 'polypeptide(L)'
;MLLHKFAALFALLAASVQSAALSKDVEALFTESMTLQDAIYDPSASYLRWFYFPFAAGPHDTRSSVWYSVGLLYRNQGSDVDEAISIIKNVISGQEKNTSAQWFGDYTKYPEQPTVGSPAYDPVIYNSWDPNWRGFIGTALIIVYEEFSDLLPSDLQDLILESLYNATIGDSYRVGGVDGDNLYPAYSNPWLMRSVASTWTGLKLGNANMTAAGNSDADDFLELFDRNHTLAEFNGPTYAGICIYALTMASKYLGQTNSTIGQHADRILADIWDYESQLWNPNLRNLAGPWDRSYGYDMNNYVGIFSIWVWTLVGKDKAWDRTSPIWTMAHADDFEIAPVLALLADYHKSLIPDEVIARLGSFEGEHTYSGHAYAPPADYEERSITTWVSANLTIGTQSFNQRDVGGFSEDSSSFSPSVVQWLRGDGSVGYFNLYPTETAMRADVAPYGLNLTYPLGNSSSSFTFVLASNPLGEKRDIAGFDDVDGLDIEVAGGTVDPTPDISFCGLVGGTCDTIHNFEFWNITFTMPPDSSEVPAVQFKFGHR
;
A
#
# COMPACT_ATOMS: atom_id res chain seq x y z
N MET A 1 45.08 45.27 -48.42
CA MET A 1 44.03 45.70 -47.49
C MET A 1 43.24 44.47 -47.09
N LEU A 2 43.60 43.89 -45.96
CA LEU A 2 43.09 42.63 -45.46
C LEU A 2 41.76 42.82 -44.72
N LEU A 3 40.71 42.14 -45.12
CA LEU A 3 39.50 41.97 -44.32
C LEU A 3 39.60 40.65 -43.56
N HIS A 4 39.72 40.73 -42.25
CA HIS A 4 39.60 39.58 -41.37
C HIS A 4 38.14 39.24 -41.11
N LYS A 5 37.73 38.05 -41.46
CA LYS A 5 36.45 37.47 -41.06
C LYS A 5 36.64 36.83 -39.65
N PHE A 6 35.98 37.36 -38.65
CA PHE A 6 35.76 36.68 -37.39
C PHE A 6 34.53 35.78 -37.54
N ALA A 7 34.73 34.49 -37.54
CA ALA A 7 33.65 33.52 -37.32
C ALA A 7 33.56 33.25 -35.80
N ALA A 8 32.53 33.72 -35.16
CA ALA A 8 32.20 33.38 -33.79
C ALA A 8 31.54 31.99 -33.79
N LEU A 9 32.25 30.99 -33.28
CA LEU A 9 31.73 29.66 -33.01
C LEU A 9 30.92 29.73 -31.70
N PHE A 10 29.60 29.81 -31.81
CA PHE A 10 28.72 29.56 -30.65
C PHE A 10 28.68 28.04 -30.42
N ALA A 11 29.47 27.56 -29.47
CA ALA A 11 29.26 26.24 -28.88
C ALA A 11 28.05 26.36 -27.94
N LEU A 12 26.90 25.83 -28.36
CA LEU A 12 25.83 25.50 -27.44
C LEU A 12 26.33 24.38 -26.53
N LEU A 13 26.72 24.72 -25.33
CA LEU A 13 26.78 23.78 -24.23
C LEU A 13 25.31 23.46 -23.87
N ALA A 14 24.80 22.38 -24.41
CA ALA A 14 23.65 21.72 -23.80
C ALA A 14 24.13 21.22 -22.43
N ALA A 15 23.81 21.96 -21.38
CA ALA A 15 23.90 21.44 -20.03
C ALA A 15 22.85 20.34 -19.94
N SER A 16 23.27 19.08 -20.10
CA SER A 16 22.48 17.95 -19.65
C SER A 16 22.25 18.19 -18.18
N VAL A 17 21.02 18.43 -17.77
CA VAL A 17 20.63 18.31 -16.36
C VAL A 17 20.82 16.82 -16.03
N GLN A 18 22.00 16.51 -15.51
CA GLN A 18 22.29 15.19 -15.03
C GLN A 18 21.55 15.09 -13.70
N SER A 19 20.45 14.35 -13.66
CA SER A 19 19.79 14.00 -12.40
C SER A 19 20.85 13.46 -11.45
N ALA A 20 20.77 13.82 -10.18
CA ALA A 20 21.67 13.30 -9.17
C ALA A 20 21.69 11.76 -9.24
N ALA A 21 22.87 11.14 -9.20
CA ALA A 21 22.97 9.69 -9.23
C ALA A 21 22.27 9.11 -7.99
N LEU A 22 21.41 8.12 -8.18
CA LEU A 22 20.74 7.40 -7.10
C LEU A 22 21.76 6.74 -6.17
N SER A 23 21.43 6.64 -4.89
CA SER A 23 22.22 5.84 -3.96
C SER A 23 22.21 4.37 -4.36
N LYS A 24 23.21 3.58 -3.93
CA LYS A 24 23.42 2.20 -4.40
C LYS A 24 22.19 1.30 -4.29
N ASP A 25 21.49 1.33 -3.16
CA ASP A 25 20.33 0.46 -2.92
C ASP A 25 19.11 0.94 -3.72
N VAL A 26 18.99 2.24 -3.91
CA VAL A 26 17.95 2.86 -4.74
C VAL A 26 18.21 2.58 -6.23
N GLU A 27 19.46 2.64 -6.70
CA GLU A 27 19.84 2.28 -8.07
C GLU A 27 19.54 0.79 -8.35
N ALA A 28 19.80 -0.08 -7.37
CA ALA A 28 19.48 -1.50 -7.50
C ALA A 28 17.96 -1.72 -7.64
N LEU A 29 17.14 -1.05 -6.81
CA LEU A 29 15.68 -1.07 -6.89
C LEU A 29 15.21 -0.57 -8.25
N PHE A 30 15.67 0.59 -8.69
CA PHE A 30 15.34 1.19 -9.97
C PHE A 30 15.67 0.24 -11.13
N THR A 31 16.87 -0.32 -11.15
CA THR A 31 17.34 -1.22 -12.21
C THR A 31 16.51 -2.50 -12.26
N GLU A 32 16.21 -3.10 -11.11
CA GLU A 32 15.41 -4.34 -11.04
C GLU A 32 13.97 -4.08 -11.51
N SER A 33 13.36 -2.99 -11.07
CA SER A 33 12.00 -2.63 -11.48
C SER A 33 11.88 -2.29 -12.96
N MET A 34 12.83 -1.51 -13.50
CA MET A 34 12.86 -1.20 -14.94
C MET A 34 13.09 -2.45 -15.79
N THR A 35 13.96 -3.37 -15.36
CA THR A 35 14.18 -4.64 -16.05
C THR A 35 12.89 -5.47 -16.13
N LEU A 36 12.11 -5.50 -15.05
CA LEU A 36 10.82 -6.19 -15.02
C LEU A 36 9.82 -5.54 -15.98
N GLN A 37 9.70 -4.21 -15.92
CA GLN A 37 8.74 -3.46 -16.73
C GLN A 37 9.11 -3.45 -18.21
N ASP A 38 10.39 -3.35 -18.56
CA ASP A 38 10.87 -3.50 -19.93
C ASP A 38 10.46 -4.85 -20.54
N ALA A 39 10.44 -5.92 -19.73
CA ALA A 39 10.05 -7.26 -20.18
C ALA A 39 8.56 -7.40 -20.52
N ILE A 40 7.70 -6.56 -19.93
CA ILE A 40 6.25 -6.59 -20.15
C ILE A 40 5.72 -5.38 -20.94
N TYR A 41 6.60 -4.46 -21.36
CA TYR A 41 6.22 -3.32 -22.18
C TYR A 41 5.85 -3.74 -23.60
N ASP A 42 4.74 -3.20 -24.11
CA ASP A 42 4.32 -3.35 -25.50
C ASP A 42 4.55 -2.06 -26.28
N PRO A 43 5.64 -1.95 -27.05
CA PRO A 43 5.93 -0.74 -27.83
C PRO A 43 4.91 -0.48 -28.93
N SER A 44 4.14 -1.49 -29.37
CA SER A 44 3.11 -1.32 -30.40
C SER A 44 1.84 -0.67 -29.86
N ALA A 45 1.55 -0.87 -28.56
CA ALA A 45 0.42 -0.28 -27.87
C ALA A 45 0.82 0.96 -27.05
N SER A 46 2.11 1.11 -26.73
CA SER A 46 2.66 2.09 -25.79
C SER A 46 1.99 2.01 -24.41
N TYR A 47 1.97 0.79 -23.87
CA TYR A 47 1.47 0.45 -22.53
C TYR A 47 2.25 -0.72 -21.93
N LEU A 48 2.27 -0.85 -20.61
CA LEU A 48 2.62 -2.10 -19.95
C LEU A 48 1.47 -3.10 -20.11
N ARG A 49 1.82 -4.36 -20.37
CA ARG A 49 0.87 -5.47 -20.25
C ARG A 49 0.53 -5.69 -18.79
N TRP A 50 -0.69 -6.14 -18.53
CA TRP A 50 -1.08 -6.48 -17.17
C TRP A 50 -0.14 -7.54 -16.58
N PHE A 51 0.40 -7.26 -15.42
CA PHE A 51 1.48 -8.02 -14.77
C PHE A 51 1.20 -9.53 -14.70
N TYR A 52 -0.02 -9.92 -14.32
CA TYR A 52 -0.38 -11.33 -14.15
C TYR A 52 -0.72 -12.05 -15.46
N PHE A 53 -0.85 -11.35 -16.54
CA PHE A 53 -1.11 -11.94 -17.87
C PHE A 53 -0.34 -11.18 -18.96
N PRO A 54 1.01 -11.19 -18.92
CA PRO A 54 1.85 -10.37 -19.80
C PRO A 54 2.00 -10.99 -21.20
N PHE A 55 0.93 -11.55 -21.76
CA PHE A 55 0.92 -12.18 -23.09
C PHE A 55 0.25 -11.26 -24.12
N ALA A 56 0.54 -11.53 -25.40
CA ALA A 56 0.06 -10.70 -26.52
C ALA A 56 -1.47 -10.51 -26.60
N ALA A 57 -2.25 -11.39 -25.96
CA ALA A 57 -3.71 -11.32 -25.87
C ALA A 57 -4.23 -10.82 -24.51
N GLY A 58 -3.32 -10.45 -23.59
CA GLY A 58 -3.68 -9.91 -22.28
C GLY A 58 -4.04 -8.43 -22.36
N PRO A 59 -4.75 -7.90 -21.36
CA PRO A 59 -5.00 -6.47 -21.25
C PRO A 59 -3.71 -5.71 -20.92
N HIS A 60 -3.73 -4.40 -21.14
CA HIS A 60 -2.71 -3.48 -20.68
C HIS A 60 -3.19 -2.75 -19.43
N ASP A 61 -2.26 -2.26 -18.61
CA ASP A 61 -2.55 -1.50 -17.39
C ASP A 61 -2.16 -0.04 -17.56
N THR A 62 -3.10 0.88 -17.33
CA THR A 62 -2.86 2.32 -17.53
C THR A 62 -2.10 2.95 -16.37
N ARG A 63 -2.38 2.55 -15.12
CA ARG A 63 -1.73 3.05 -13.91
C ARG A 63 -0.25 2.72 -13.91
N SER A 64 0.08 1.45 -14.07
CA SER A 64 1.45 0.98 -14.09
C SER A 64 2.23 1.54 -15.28
N SER A 65 1.56 1.76 -16.43
CA SER A 65 2.19 2.39 -17.59
C SER A 65 2.64 3.82 -17.31
N VAL A 66 1.86 4.61 -16.54
CA VAL A 66 2.32 5.96 -16.14
C VAL A 66 3.49 5.87 -15.17
N TRP A 67 3.50 4.94 -14.24
CA TRP A 67 4.66 4.74 -13.36
C TRP A 67 5.92 4.36 -14.13
N TYR A 68 5.79 3.48 -15.12
CA TYR A 68 6.88 3.14 -16.03
C TYR A 68 7.38 4.34 -16.84
N SER A 69 6.48 5.21 -17.30
CA SER A 69 6.88 6.43 -18.02
C SER A 69 7.78 7.36 -17.20
N VAL A 70 7.57 7.42 -15.87
CA VAL A 70 8.46 8.15 -14.96
C VAL A 70 9.86 7.53 -14.96
N GLY A 71 9.96 6.20 -14.91
CA GLY A 71 11.22 5.48 -15.01
C GLY A 71 11.94 5.68 -16.33
N LEU A 72 11.20 5.65 -17.46
CA LEU A 72 11.75 5.94 -18.79
C LEU A 72 12.32 7.35 -18.89
N LEU A 73 11.60 8.36 -18.41
CA LEU A 73 12.07 9.76 -18.42
C LEU A 73 13.33 9.93 -17.57
N TYR A 74 13.43 9.26 -16.43
CA TYR A 74 14.63 9.28 -15.59
C TYR A 74 15.79 8.58 -16.27
N ARG A 75 15.59 7.39 -16.83
CA ARG A 75 16.62 6.61 -17.53
C ARG A 75 17.14 7.33 -18.79
N ASN A 76 16.25 7.94 -19.55
CA ASN A 76 16.54 8.81 -20.71
C ASN A 76 17.59 8.20 -21.67
N GLN A 77 17.37 6.97 -22.10
CA GLN A 77 18.25 6.26 -23.03
C GLN A 77 17.50 5.84 -24.30
N GLY A 78 18.14 5.98 -25.45
CA GLY A 78 17.54 5.52 -26.71
C GLY A 78 16.21 6.20 -27.03
N SER A 79 15.12 5.43 -27.08
CA SER A 79 13.74 5.88 -27.32
C SER A 79 12.93 6.19 -26.06
N ASP A 80 13.51 6.10 -24.88
CA ASP A 80 12.80 6.19 -23.60
C ASP A 80 11.88 7.41 -23.49
N VAL A 81 12.36 8.60 -23.92
CA VAL A 81 11.57 9.84 -23.85
C VAL A 81 10.38 9.79 -24.82
N ASP A 82 10.58 9.30 -26.04
CA ASP A 82 9.51 9.20 -27.03
C ASP A 82 8.45 8.17 -26.61
N GLU A 83 8.87 7.08 -25.99
CA GLU A 83 7.99 6.04 -25.44
C GLU A 83 7.22 6.57 -24.24
N ALA A 84 7.86 7.27 -23.30
CA ALA A 84 7.18 7.92 -22.18
C ALA A 84 6.13 8.94 -22.66
N ILE A 85 6.46 9.77 -23.63
CA ILE A 85 5.52 10.72 -24.25
C ILE A 85 4.31 9.99 -24.83
N SER A 86 4.54 8.87 -25.53
CA SER A 86 3.47 8.07 -26.13
C SER A 86 2.57 7.45 -25.08
N ILE A 87 3.13 6.86 -24.01
CA ILE A 87 2.39 6.30 -22.89
C ILE A 87 1.51 7.39 -22.24
N ILE A 88 2.08 8.53 -21.89
CA ILE A 88 1.36 9.62 -21.20
C ILE A 88 0.19 10.11 -22.08
N LYS A 89 0.41 10.33 -23.37
CA LYS A 89 -0.66 10.72 -24.30
C LYS A 89 -1.77 9.67 -24.37
N ASN A 90 -1.41 8.41 -24.44
CA ASN A 90 -2.36 7.31 -24.51
C ASN A 90 -3.21 7.22 -23.24
N VAL A 91 -2.59 7.27 -22.06
CA VAL A 91 -3.32 7.22 -20.77
C VAL A 91 -4.27 8.41 -20.64
N ILE A 92 -3.82 9.64 -20.95
CA ILE A 92 -4.68 10.83 -20.89
C ILE A 92 -5.82 10.76 -21.92
N SER A 93 -5.62 10.12 -23.06
CA SER A 93 -6.68 9.93 -24.06
C SER A 93 -7.83 9.07 -23.55
N GLY A 94 -7.55 8.16 -22.60
CA GLY A 94 -8.55 7.31 -21.91
C GLY A 94 -9.25 7.99 -20.73
N GLN A 95 -8.94 9.26 -20.42
CA GLN A 95 -9.60 9.98 -19.35
C GLN A 95 -11.04 10.35 -19.72
N GLU A 96 -12.00 10.08 -18.82
CA GLU A 96 -13.41 10.45 -19.01
C GLU A 96 -13.60 11.97 -18.95
N LYS A 97 -14.23 12.52 -19.99
CA LYS A 97 -14.44 13.97 -20.16
C LYS A 97 -15.90 14.41 -20.06
N ASN A 98 -16.84 13.48 -19.90
CA ASN A 98 -18.25 13.78 -19.69
C ASN A 98 -18.48 14.25 -18.25
N THR A 99 -18.66 15.54 -18.06
CA THR A 99 -18.88 16.18 -16.75
C THR A 99 -20.16 15.72 -16.03
N SER A 100 -21.05 15.00 -16.71
CA SER A 100 -22.26 14.43 -16.11
C SER A 100 -22.07 13.00 -15.60
N ALA A 101 -20.92 12.37 -15.88
CA ALA A 101 -20.62 11.04 -15.40
C ALA A 101 -20.03 11.08 -13.99
N GLN A 102 -20.42 10.12 -13.13
CA GLN A 102 -19.83 9.98 -11.80
C GLN A 102 -18.31 9.75 -11.89
N TRP A 103 -17.87 9.06 -12.94
CA TRP A 103 -16.44 8.80 -13.23
C TRP A 103 -15.75 9.90 -14.05
N PHE A 104 -16.31 11.14 -14.11
CA PHE A 104 -15.65 12.26 -14.75
C PHE A 104 -14.23 12.48 -14.23
N GLY A 105 -13.27 12.67 -15.14
CA GLY A 105 -11.86 12.87 -14.81
C GLY A 105 -11.10 11.61 -14.41
N ASP A 106 -11.78 10.46 -14.33
CA ASP A 106 -11.14 9.17 -14.07
C ASP A 106 -10.50 8.60 -15.34
N TYR A 107 -9.56 7.69 -15.16
CA TYR A 107 -8.85 7.02 -16.25
C TYR A 107 -9.38 5.59 -16.43
N THR A 108 -9.42 5.12 -17.68
CA THR A 108 -9.72 3.70 -17.92
C THR A 108 -8.67 2.83 -17.24
N LYS A 109 -9.09 1.73 -16.60
CA LYS A 109 -8.15 0.80 -15.96
C LYS A 109 -7.34 0.04 -17.01
N TYR A 110 -8.01 -0.43 -18.04
CA TYR A 110 -7.44 -1.15 -19.16
C TYR A 110 -7.87 -0.45 -20.46
N PRO A 111 -6.96 -0.09 -21.38
CA PRO A 111 -7.34 0.60 -22.62
C PRO A 111 -8.29 -0.22 -23.50
N GLU A 112 -8.29 -1.55 -23.37
CA GLU A 112 -9.18 -2.47 -24.10
C GLU A 112 -10.57 -2.62 -23.48
N GLN A 113 -10.81 -2.11 -22.27
CA GLN A 113 -12.11 -2.25 -21.64
C GLN A 113 -13.22 -1.55 -22.43
N PRO A 114 -14.44 -2.07 -22.42
CA PRO A 114 -15.57 -1.35 -23.00
C PRO A 114 -15.79 0.00 -22.30
N THR A 115 -16.35 0.97 -23.02
CA THR A 115 -16.67 2.29 -22.43
C THR A 115 -17.61 2.12 -21.23
N VAL A 116 -17.18 2.63 -20.07
CA VAL A 116 -17.99 2.63 -18.84
C VAL A 116 -19.29 3.38 -19.06
N GLY A 117 -20.42 2.80 -18.60
CA GLY A 117 -21.76 3.35 -18.82
C GLY A 117 -22.35 3.04 -20.20
N SER A 118 -21.64 2.27 -21.06
CA SER A 118 -22.23 1.74 -22.28
C SER A 118 -23.19 0.56 -21.98
N PRO A 119 -24.08 0.17 -22.90
CA PRO A 119 -24.96 -0.98 -22.71
C PRO A 119 -24.23 -2.32 -22.48
N ALA A 120 -22.93 -2.39 -22.79
CA ALA A 120 -22.11 -3.57 -22.61
C ALA A 120 -21.27 -3.54 -21.31
N TYR A 121 -21.24 -2.42 -20.60
CA TYR A 121 -20.37 -2.24 -19.44
C TYR A 121 -20.97 -1.24 -18.45
N ASP A 122 -21.78 -1.76 -17.53
CA ASP A 122 -22.46 -0.95 -16.52
C ASP A 122 -21.45 -0.21 -15.62
N PRO A 123 -21.77 1.04 -15.21
CA PRO A 123 -20.89 1.81 -14.33
C PRO A 123 -21.02 1.33 -12.88
N VAL A 124 -20.11 0.48 -12.46
CA VAL A 124 -20.02 -0.02 -11.08
C VAL A 124 -18.71 0.47 -10.46
N ILE A 125 -18.82 1.33 -9.45
CA ILE A 125 -17.70 1.89 -8.73
C ILE A 125 -16.83 0.78 -8.10
N TYR A 126 -15.51 0.94 -8.10
CA TYR A 126 -14.47 -0.04 -7.70
C TYR A 126 -14.45 -1.34 -8.52
N ASN A 127 -15.28 -1.45 -9.55
CA ASN A 127 -15.30 -2.59 -10.45
C ASN A 127 -15.00 -2.17 -11.90
N SER A 128 -16.00 -1.63 -12.63
CA SER A 128 -15.81 -1.16 -14.02
C SER A 128 -14.98 0.12 -14.11
N TRP A 129 -14.95 0.89 -13.06
CA TRP A 129 -14.09 2.07 -12.88
C TRP A 129 -13.68 2.18 -11.42
N ASP A 130 -12.56 2.86 -11.14
CA ASP A 130 -12.03 3.03 -9.79
C ASP A 130 -11.59 4.49 -9.58
N PRO A 131 -12.32 5.25 -8.75
CA PRO A 131 -12.04 6.67 -8.54
C PRO A 131 -10.64 6.96 -7.99
N ASN A 132 -9.97 5.99 -7.37
CA ASN A 132 -8.63 6.15 -6.83
C ASN A 132 -7.57 6.25 -7.94
N TRP A 133 -7.88 5.83 -9.17
CA TRP A 133 -6.96 5.96 -10.30
C TRP A 133 -6.66 7.41 -10.64
N ARG A 134 -7.57 8.34 -10.36
CA ARG A 134 -7.29 9.79 -10.45
C ARG A 134 -6.11 10.18 -9.57
N GLY A 135 -6.07 9.66 -8.34
CA GLY A 135 -4.96 9.90 -7.40
C GLY A 135 -3.66 9.25 -7.86
N PHE A 136 -3.66 7.96 -8.18
CA PHE A 136 -2.46 7.21 -8.59
C PHE A 136 -1.83 7.76 -9.86
N ILE A 137 -2.62 7.99 -10.89
CA ILE A 137 -2.13 8.52 -12.17
C ILE A 137 -1.79 10.00 -12.04
N GLY A 138 -2.67 10.77 -11.37
CA GLY A 138 -2.47 12.21 -11.19
C GLY A 138 -1.19 12.55 -10.43
N THR A 139 -0.89 11.85 -9.36
CA THR A 139 0.36 12.07 -8.59
C THR A 139 1.61 11.72 -9.40
N ALA A 140 1.57 10.65 -10.21
CA ALA A 140 2.66 10.33 -11.12
C ALA A 140 2.84 11.40 -12.21
N LEU A 141 1.76 11.93 -12.78
CA LEU A 141 1.81 13.04 -13.74
C LEU A 141 2.36 14.34 -13.13
N ILE A 142 2.12 14.57 -11.84
CA ILE A 142 2.76 15.69 -11.12
C ILE A 142 4.28 15.51 -11.09
N ILE A 143 4.77 14.31 -10.78
CA ILE A 143 6.22 14.01 -10.82
C ILE A 143 6.78 14.20 -12.23
N VAL A 144 6.08 13.70 -13.25
CA VAL A 144 6.48 13.92 -14.66
C VAL A 144 6.62 15.41 -14.97
N TYR A 145 5.67 16.21 -14.50
CA TYR A 145 5.68 17.64 -14.76
C TYR A 145 6.80 18.37 -13.99
N GLU A 146 7.00 18.06 -12.72
CA GLU A 146 7.99 18.74 -11.88
C GLU A 146 9.44 18.35 -12.21
N GLU A 147 9.68 17.07 -12.51
CA GLU A 147 11.05 16.56 -12.68
C GLU A 147 11.50 16.54 -14.17
N PHE A 148 10.56 16.48 -15.13
CA PHE A 148 10.91 16.19 -16.52
C PHE A 148 10.27 17.13 -17.54
N SER A 149 9.66 18.25 -17.15
CA SER A 149 9.01 19.16 -18.12
C SER A 149 9.93 19.62 -19.24
N ASP A 150 11.24 19.78 -18.98
CA ASP A 150 12.22 20.16 -19.99
C ASP A 150 12.43 19.11 -21.11
N LEU A 151 12.05 17.84 -20.86
CA LEU A 151 12.08 16.77 -21.84
C LEU A 151 10.77 16.66 -22.64
N LEU A 152 9.71 17.34 -22.21
CA LEU A 152 8.38 17.20 -22.78
C LEU A 152 8.05 18.34 -23.76
N PRO A 153 7.39 18.04 -24.89
CA PRO A 153 6.80 19.07 -25.74
C PRO A 153 5.79 19.93 -24.97
N SER A 154 5.69 21.22 -25.29
CA SER A 154 4.80 22.15 -24.58
C SER A 154 3.32 21.74 -24.67
N ASP A 155 2.88 21.18 -25.79
CA ASP A 155 1.51 20.67 -25.98
C ASP A 155 1.20 19.52 -25.02
N LEU A 156 2.19 18.68 -24.71
CA LEU A 156 2.02 17.62 -23.72
C LEU A 156 2.00 18.15 -22.29
N GLN A 157 2.81 19.19 -21.98
CA GLN A 157 2.76 19.85 -20.67
C GLN A 157 1.37 20.45 -20.43
N ASP A 158 0.79 21.13 -21.43
CA ASP A 158 -0.58 21.69 -21.37
C ASP A 158 -1.62 20.56 -21.20
N LEU A 159 -1.47 19.45 -21.92
CA LEU A 159 -2.36 18.29 -21.82
C LEU A 159 -2.32 17.63 -20.43
N ILE A 160 -1.14 17.52 -19.81
CA ILE A 160 -0.98 17.03 -18.43
C ILE A 160 -1.73 17.94 -17.46
N LEU A 161 -1.58 19.27 -17.56
CA LEU A 161 -2.28 20.22 -16.69
C LEU A 161 -3.80 20.15 -16.86
N GLU A 162 -4.31 20.02 -18.10
CA GLU A 162 -5.73 19.80 -18.37
C GLU A 162 -6.23 18.49 -17.74
N SER A 163 -5.47 17.42 -17.88
CA SER A 163 -5.80 16.11 -17.32
C SER A 163 -5.86 16.15 -15.79
N LEU A 164 -4.87 16.79 -15.15
CA LEU A 164 -4.85 16.97 -13.69
C LEU A 164 -6.02 17.84 -13.21
N TYR A 165 -6.38 18.88 -13.95
CA TYR A 165 -7.57 19.70 -13.66
C TYR A 165 -8.83 18.83 -13.66
N ASN A 166 -9.03 18.00 -14.68
CA ASN A 166 -10.20 17.14 -14.78
C ASN A 166 -10.25 16.09 -13.67
N ALA A 167 -9.12 15.43 -13.37
CA ALA A 167 -9.01 14.46 -12.29
C ALA A 167 -9.36 15.09 -10.93
N THR A 168 -8.80 16.28 -10.64
CA THR A 168 -9.07 17.01 -9.39
C THR A 168 -10.53 17.44 -9.26
N ILE A 169 -11.15 17.91 -10.34
CA ILE A 169 -12.60 18.24 -10.33
C ILE A 169 -13.42 16.97 -10.12
N GLY A 170 -13.06 15.85 -10.78
CA GLY A 170 -13.73 14.55 -10.59
C GLY A 170 -13.65 14.06 -9.13
N ASP A 171 -12.49 14.21 -8.51
CA ASP A 171 -12.31 13.85 -7.10
C ASP A 171 -13.11 14.77 -6.15
N SER A 172 -13.28 16.04 -6.49
CA SER A 172 -14.05 16.98 -5.66
C SER A 172 -15.55 16.63 -5.56
N TYR A 173 -16.04 15.77 -6.44
CA TYR A 173 -17.45 15.28 -6.40
C TYR A 173 -17.60 14.02 -5.51
N ARG A 174 -16.52 13.41 -5.08
CA ARG A 174 -16.57 12.22 -4.23
C ARG A 174 -16.98 12.57 -2.82
N VAL A 175 -17.97 11.85 -2.31
CA VAL A 175 -18.49 11.99 -0.95
C VAL A 175 -18.71 10.59 -0.36
N GLY A 176 -18.00 10.28 0.72
CA GLY A 176 -18.10 8.99 1.38
C GLY A 176 -19.54 8.65 1.79
N GLY A 177 -19.98 7.44 1.47
CA GLY A 177 -21.33 6.96 1.71
C GLY A 177 -22.38 7.43 0.69
N VAL A 178 -21.99 8.17 -0.34
CA VAL A 178 -22.87 8.63 -1.42
C VAL A 178 -22.51 7.91 -2.71
N ASP A 179 -23.50 7.40 -3.44
CA ASP A 179 -23.35 6.71 -4.73
C ASP A 179 -22.32 5.55 -4.71
N GLY A 180 -22.19 4.88 -3.56
CA GLY A 180 -21.26 3.76 -3.36
C GLY A 180 -19.80 4.16 -3.15
N ASP A 181 -19.49 5.46 -3.07
CA ASP A 181 -18.13 5.92 -2.79
C ASP A 181 -17.80 5.76 -1.30
N ASN A 182 -16.60 5.26 -0.98
CA ASN A 182 -16.10 5.06 0.37
C ASN A 182 -15.01 6.08 0.77
N LEU A 183 -14.89 7.21 0.08
CA LEU A 183 -13.88 8.21 0.35
C LEU A 183 -14.21 9.05 1.58
N TYR A 184 -13.64 8.68 2.71
CA TYR A 184 -13.62 9.46 3.95
C TYR A 184 -12.18 9.89 4.29
N PRO A 185 -11.97 10.88 5.18
CA PRO A 185 -10.63 11.22 5.67
C PRO A 185 -9.87 10.00 6.27
N ALA A 186 -10.62 9.05 6.82
CA ALA A 186 -10.09 7.80 7.36
C ALA A 186 -9.52 6.85 6.28
N TYR A 187 -9.99 6.95 5.04
CA TYR A 187 -9.38 6.25 3.90
C TYR A 187 -8.10 7.01 3.48
N SER A 188 -7.06 6.83 4.27
CA SER A 188 -5.90 7.72 4.34
C SER A 188 -5.17 7.90 3.02
N ASN A 189 -4.94 6.81 2.29
CA ASN A 189 -4.11 6.88 1.08
C ASN A 189 -4.75 7.67 -0.08
N PRO A 190 -6.01 7.45 -0.51
CA PRO A 190 -6.59 8.25 -1.57
C PRO A 190 -6.93 9.67 -1.10
N TRP A 191 -7.23 9.86 0.19
CA TRP A 191 -7.46 11.19 0.74
C TRP A 191 -6.21 12.06 0.69
N LEU A 192 -5.06 11.53 1.05
CA LEU A 192 -3.77 12.23 0.94
C LEU A 192 -3.40 12.54 -0.51
N MET A 193 -3.54 11.57 -1.44
CA MET A 193 -3.28 11.81 -2.86
C MET A 193 -4.22 12.90 -3.42
N ARG A 194 -5.51 12.91 -3.04
CA ARG A 194 -6.47 13.95 -3.41
C ARG A 194 -6.03 15.32 -2.89
N SER A 195 -5.66 15.44 -1.60
CA SER A 195 -5.19 16.70 -1.01
C SER A 195 -3.96 17.24 -1.74
N VAL A 196 -2.96 16.37 -2.01
CA VAL A 196 -1.74 16.74 -2.75
C VAL A 196 -2.07 17.19 -4.17
N ALA A 197 -2.84 16.39 -4.92
CA ALA A 197 -3.17 16.67 -6.31
C ALA A 197 -4.00 17.96 -6.44
N SER A 198 -4.99 18.17 -5.57
CA SER A 198 -5.84 19.37 -5.57
C SER A 198 -5.04 20.64 -5.26
N THR A 199 -4.21 20.58 -4.22
CA THR A 199 -3.40 21.74 -3.82
C THR A 199 -2.37 22.07 -4.88
N TRP A 200 -1.61 21.08 -5.38
CA TRP A 200 -0.58 21.29 -6.39
C TRP A 200 -1.17 21.83 -7.69
N THR A 201 -2.23 21.19 -8.20
CA THR A 201 -2.89 21.61 -9.45
C THR A 201 -3.49 23.00 -9.32
N GLY A 202 -4.11 23.31 -8.17
CA GLY A 202 -4.66 24.61 -7.87
C GLY A 202 -3.60 25.73 -7.89
N LEU A 203 -2.45 25.49 -7.26
CA LEU A 203 -1.31 26.43 -7.26
C LEU A 203 -0.74 26.61 -8.67
N LYS A 204 -0.56 25.51 -9.40
CA LYS A 204 0.02 25.54 -10.75
C LYS A 204 -0.84 26.29 -11.76
N LEU A 205 -2.16 26.14 -11.66
CA LEU A 205 -3.13 26.80 -12.53
C LEU A 205 -3.59 28.18 -12.02
N GLY A 206 -3.16 28.61 -10.83
CA GLY A 206 -3.67 29.81 -10.17
C GLY A 206 -5.15 29.72 -9.79
N ASN A 207 -5.67 28.50 -9.55
CA ASN A 207 -7.07 28.25 -9.18
C ASN A 207 -7.20 28.23 -7.65
N ALA A 208 -7.59 29.37 -7.07
CA ALA A 208 -7.70 29.53 -5.63
C ALA A 208 -8.74 28.61 -4.99
N ASN A 209 -9.83 28.27 -5.68
CA ASN A 209 -10.85 27.36 -5.15
C ASN A 209 -10.32 25.93 -5.03
N MET A 210 -9.56 25.48 -6.02
CA MET A 210 -8.95 24.15 -6.03
C MET A 210 -7.88 24.03 -4.92
N THR A 211 -7.04 25.08 -4.77
CA THR A 211 -6.06 25.14 -3.66
C THR A 211 -6.75 25.13 -2.30
N ALA A 212 -7.85 25.88 -2.15
CA ALA A 212 -8.61 25.92 -0.90
C ALA A 212 -9.26 24.54 -0.59
N ALA A 213 -9.77 23.85 -1.60
CA ALA A 213 -10.32 22.50 -1.43
C ALA A 213 -9.25 21.51 -0.96
N GLY A 214 -8.06 21.50 -1.59
CA GLY A 214 -6.97 20.61 -1.18
C GLY A 214 -6.44 20.92 0.23
N ASN A 215 -6.43 22.20 0.65
CA ASN A 215 -6.09 22.57 2.03
C ASN A 215 -7.17 22.13 3.02
N SER A 216 -8.46 22.21 2.65
CA SER A 216 -9.56 21.71 3.49
C SER A 216 -9.46 20.19 3.66
N ASP A 217 -9.16 19.45 2.60
CA ASP A 217 -8.92 17.99 2.69
C ASP A 217 -7.72 17.69 3.61
N ALA A 218 -6.68 18.53 3.59
CA ALA A 218 -5.53 18.41 4.49
C ALA A 218 -5.91 18.69 5.95
N ASP A 219 -6.74 19.71 6.21
CA ASP A 219 -7.22 20.04 7.56
C ASP A 219 -8.06 18.88 8.14
N ASP A 220 -8.95 18.27 7.34
CA ASP A 220 -9.74 17.10 7.75
C ASP A 220 -8.85 15.88 8.07
N PHE A 221 -7.81 15.64 7.27
CA PHE A 221 -6.83 14.58 7.53
C PHE A 221 -6.06 14.85 8.84
N LEU A 222 -5.59 16.09 9.04
CA LEU A 222 -4.84 16.48 10.23
C LEU A 222 -5.70 16.37 11.51
N GLU A 223 -6.97 16.79 11.46
CA GLU A 223 -7.89 16.64 12.60
C GLU A 223 -7.97 15.17 13.06
N LEU A 224 -7.99 14.24 12.10
CA LEU A 224 -8.04 12.82 12.39
C LEU A 224 -6.67 12.27 12.84
N PHE A 225 -5.59 12.59 12.13
CA PHE A 225 -4.23 12.10 12.41
C PHE A 225 -3.71 12.59 13.77
N ASP A 226 -3.92 13.86 14.10
CA ASP A 226 -3.40 14.49 15.32
C ASP A 226 -4.07 13.97 16.60
N ARG A 227 -5.12 13.14 16.50
CA ARG A 227 -5.73 12.47 17.66
C ARG A 227 -4.79 11.43 18.27
N ASN A 228 -4.12 10.64 17.42
CA ASN A 228 -3.34 9.49 17.85
C ASN A 228 -1.92 9.47 17.24
N HIS A 229 -1.59 10.37 16.34
CA HIS A 229 -0.35 10.39 15.55
C HIS A 229 -0.14 9.08 14.76
N THR A 230 -1.25 8.47 14.32
CA THR A 230 -1.29 7.26 13.49
C THR A 230 -2.23 7.46 12.31
N LEU A 231 -2.00 6.72 11.24
CA LEU A 231 -2.96 6.64 10.14
C LEU A 231 -4.25 5.98 10.63
N ALA A 232 -5.39 6.48 10.16
CA ALA A 232 -6.69 5.84 10.42
C ALA A 232 -6.75 4.44 9.77
N GLU A 233 -6.15 4.27 8.60
CA GLU A 233 -5.87 3.00 7.93
C GLU A 233 -4.54 2.45 8.48
N PHE A 234 -4.59 1.94 9.72
CA PHE A 234 -3.39 1.62 10.51
C PHE A 234 -2.62 0.43 9.94
N ASN A 235 -1.30 0.62 9.81
CA ASN A 235 -0.35 -0.45 9.53
C ASN A 235 -0.76 -1.34 8.33
N GLY A 236 -1.22 -0.74 7.25
CA GLY A 236 -1.50 -1.45 6.00
C GLY A 236 -0.23 -1.58 5.15
N PRO A 237 0.36 -2.77 4.92
CA PRO A 237 1.66 -2.90 4.25
C PRO A 237 1.76 -2.26 2.87
N THR A 238 0.69 -2.22 2.09
CA THR A 238 0.63 -1.47 0.83
C THR A 238 0.30 0.00 1.08
N TYR A 239 -0.75 0.28 1.87
CA TYR A 239 -1.35 1.61 1.93
C TYR A 239 -0.60 2.59 2.82
N ALA A 240 0.09 2.13 3.87
CA ALA A 240 1.06 2.95 4.59
C ALA A 240 2.17 3.43 3.64
N GLY A 241 2.63 2.56 2.73
CA GLY A 241 3.61 2.92 1.69
C GLY A 241 3.09 3.98 0.70
N ILE A 242 1.80 3.95 0.35
CA ILE A 242 1.17 4.99 -0.48
C ILE A 242 0.99 6.31 0.28
N CYS A 243 0.63 6.25 1.57
CA CYS A 243 0.58 7.46 2.41
C CYS A 243 1.96 8.13 2.50
N ILE A 244 3.03 7.35 2.73
CA ILE A 244 4.42 7.82 2.74
C ILE A 244 4.77 8.45 1.38
N TYR A 245 4.38 7.84 0.27
CA TYR A 245 4.57 8.39 -1.08
C TYR A 245 3.92 9.76 -1.23
N ALA A 246 2.62 9.88 -0.92
CA ALA A 246 1.88 11.13 -1.04
C ALA A 246 2.45 12.24 -0.15
N LEU A 247 2.83 11.91 1.10
CA LEU A 247 3.44 12.85 2.04
C LEU A 247 4.85 13.27 1.60
N THR A 248 5.64 12.36 1.02
CA THR A 248 6.95 12.70 0.45
C THR A 248 6.82 13.69 -0.69
N MET A 249 5.82 13.51 -1.57
CA MET A 249 5.49 14.48 -2.61
C MET A 249 5.04 15.83 -2.03
N ALA A 250 4.18 15.79 -1.00
CA ALA A 250 3.73 17.01 -0.32
C ALA A 250 4.91 17.79 0.25
N SER A 251 5.82 17.13 0.95
CA SER A 251 7.04 17.75 1.47
C SER A 251 7.89 18.35 0.34
N LYS A 252 8.17 17.56 -0.70
CA LYS A 252 9.08 17.95 -1.79
C LYS A 252 8.54 19.10 -2.65
N TYR A 253 7.27 19.02 -3.07
CA TYR A 253 6.71 19.94 -4.06
C TYR A 253 5.83 21.04 -3.46
N LEU A 254 5.35 20.87 -2.23
CA LEU A 254 4.45 21.82 -1.57
C LEU A 254 5.03 22.41 -0.28
N GLY A 255 6.11 21.85 0.28
CA GLY A 255 6.67 22.25 1.58
C GLY A 255 7.12 23.72 1.66
N GLN A 256 7.46 24.34 0.53
CA GLN A 256 7.85 25.76 0.45
C GLN A 256 6.68 26.69 0.05
N THR A 257 5.46 26.15 0.01
CA THR A 257 4.24 26.89 -0.33
C THR A 257 3.37 27.13 0.92
N ASN A 258 2.25 27.82 0.76
CA ASN A 258 1.23 27.98 1.81
C ASN A 258 0.24 26.78 1.84
N SER A 259 0.71 25.59 1.47
CA SER A 259 -0.07 24.37 1.49
C SER A 259 -0.14 23.79 2.89
N THR A 260 -1.34 23.51 3.39
CA THR A 260 -1.51 22.86 4.69
C THR A 260 -0.78 21.52 4.72
N ILE A 261 -1.01 20.63 3.74
CA ILE A 261 -0.36 19.31 3.73
C ILE A 261 1.16 19.42 3.57
N GLY A 262 1.65 20.37 2.73
CA GLY A 262 3.09 20.57 2.53
C GLY A 262 3.80 21.01 3.79
N GLN A 263 3.19 21.89 4.59
CA GLN A 263 3.77 22.40 5.85
C GLN A 263 3.82 21.36 6.98
N HIS A 264 2.94 20.35 6.94
CA HIS A 264 2.84 19.31 7.97
C HIS A 264 3.46 17.97 7.57
N ALA A 265 3.80 17.78 6.29
CA ALA A 265 4.24 16.49 5.74
C ALA A 265 5.44 15.89 6.47
N ASP A 266 6.48 16.69 6.78
CA ASP A 266 7.70 16.21 7.45
C ASP A 266 7.38 15.66 8.84
N ARG A 267 6.54 16.36 9.62
CA ARG A 267 6.11 15.89 10.94
C ARG A 267 5.30 14.60 10.84
N ILE A 268 4.33 14.55 9.93
CA ILE A 268 3.49 13.37 9.73
C ILE A 268 4.34 12.16 9.31
N LEU A 269 5.31 12.36 8.40
CA LEU A 269 6.25 11.31 8.01
C LEU A 269 7.08 10.82 9.19
N ALA A 270 7.58 11.73 10.04
CA ALA A 270 8.33 11.35 11.23
C ALA A 270 7.48 10.51 12.20
N ASP A 271 6.22 10.91 12.45
CA ASP A 271 5.29 10.17 13.30
C ASP A 271 4.98 8.77 12.72
N ILE A 272 4.70 8.67 11.40
CA ILE A 272 4.45 7.39 10.74
C ILE A 272 5.68 6.48 10.85
N TRP A 273 6.85 6.97 10.52
CA TRP A 273 8.07 6.17 10.59
C TRP A 273 8.46 5.77 12.02
N ASP A 274 8.12 6.60 13.01
CA ASP A 274 8.40 6.23 14.41
C ASP A 274 7.59 4.99 14.80
N TYR A 275 6.27 4.95 14.58
CA TYR A 275 5.50 3.78 14.96
C TYR A 275 5.71 2.58 14.03
N GLU A 276 5.82 2.78 12.70
CA GLU A 276 6.06 1.68 11.75
C GLU A 276 7.41 1.00 11.99
N SER A 277 8.46 1.76 12.33
CA SER A 277 9.77 1.16 12.63
C SER A 277 9.78 0.36 13.94
N GLN A 278 8.89 0.67 14.89
CA GLN A 278 8.69 -0.14 16.09
C GLN A 278 7.92 -1.44 15.80
N LEU A 279 7.09 -1.44 14.76
CA LEU A 279 6.36 -2.63 14.30
C LEU A 279 7.19 -3.47 13.32
N TRP A 280 8.20 -2.90 12.69
CA TRP A 280 9.06 -3.62 11.77
C TRP A 280 9.99 -4.59 12.51
N ASN A 281 9.94 -5.88 12.12
CA ASN A 281 10.90 -6.88 12.59
C ASN A 281 11.94 -7.17 11.49
N PRO A 282 13.19 -6.68 11.60
CA PRO A 282 14.20 -6.85 10.57
C PRO A 282 14.69 -8.29 10.40
N ASN A 283 14.49 -9.17 11.37
CA ASN A 283 14.82 -10.58 11.24
C ASN A 283 13.77 -11.34 10.43
N LEU A 284 12.49 -10.99 10.60
CA LEU A 284 11.39 -11.53 9.80
C LEU A 284 11.23 -10.76 8.48
N ARG A 285 11.75 -9.53 8.38
CA ARG A 285 11.51 -8.62 7.25
C ARG A 285 10.02 -8.39 7.00
N ASN A 286 9.29 -8.23 8.09
CA ASN A 286 7.85 -8.06 8.11
C ASN A 286 7.44 -6.99 9.11
N LEU A 287 6.31 -6.34 8.83
CA LEU A 287 5.59 -5.57 9.84
C LEU A 287 4.87 -6.54 10.77
N ALA A 288 5.04 -6.37 12.08
CA ALA A 288 4.19 -7.01 13.06
C ALA A 288 2.76 -6.43 12.95
N GLY A 289 1.74 -7.26 13.17
CA GLY A 289 0.35 -6.78 13.15
C GLY A 289 -0.01 -5.91 14.36
N PRO A 290 -1.27 -5.52 14.47
CA PRO A 290 -2.39 -5.81 13.56
C PRO A 290 -2.29 -5.05 12.24
N TRP A 291 -3.07 -5.48 11.23
CA TRP A 291 -3.15 -4.80 9.94
C TRP A 291 -4.59 -4.46 9.59
N ASP A 292 -4.87 -3.20 9.34
CA ASP A 292 -6.21 -2.77 8.94
C ASP A 292 -6.57 -3.16 7.52
N ARG A 293 -5.56 -3.23 6.66
CA ARG A 293 -5.72 -3.62 5.27
C ARG A 293 -4.45 -4.26 4.73
N SER A 294 -4.55 -5.56 4.40
CA SER A 294 -3.44 -6.35 3.88
C SER A 294 -3.94 -7.37 2.86
N TYR A 295 -3.13 -7.66 1.86
CA TYR A 295 -3.42 -8.67 0.85
C TYR A 295 -2.57 -9.94 1.03
N GLY A 296 -1.89 -10.04 2.15
CA GLY A 296 -1.07 -11.16 2.53
C GLY A 296 -0.69 -11.08 3.99
N TYR A 297 -0.08 -12.16 4.52
CA TYR A 297 0.32 -12.28 5.93
C TYR A 297 1.84 -12.36 6.10
N ASP A 298 2.58 -12.47 5.00
CA ASP A 298 4.04 -12.52 4.98
C ASP A 298 4.58 -11.65 3.86
N MET A 299 5.24 -10.54 4.21
CA MET A 299 5.79 -9.57 3.25
C MET A 299 6.97 -10.13 2.42
N ASN A 300 7.46 -11.34 2.72
CA ASN A 300 8.39 -12.05 1.84
C ASN A 300 7.67 -12.79 0.70
N ASN A 301 6.34 -12.97 0.80
CA ASN A 301 5.47 -13.56 -0.22
C ASN A 301 4.34 -12.62 -0.69
N TYR A 302 4.34 -11.39 -0.20
CA TYR A 302 3.38 -10.33 -0.52
C TYR A 302 4.12 -9.01 -0.75
N VAL A 303 3.97 -8.37 -1.91
CA VAL A 303 4.57 -7.06 -2.15
C VAL A 303 3.73 -6.00 -1.46
N GLY A 304 4.12 -5.64 -0.23
CA GLY A 304 3.64 -4.42 0.40
C GLY A 304 4.53 -3.25 -0.01
N ILE A 305 3.95 -2.14 -0.47
CA ILE A 305 4.71 -0.96 -0.92
C ILE A 305 5.60 -0.40 0.21
N PHE A 306 5.20 -0.63 1.47
CA PHE A 306 6.04 -0.30 2.62
C PHE A 306 7.41 -0.99 2.56
N SER A 307 7.48 -2.28 2.17
CA SER A 307 8.76 -2.98 2.04
C SER A 307 9.66 -2.40 0.93
N ILE A 308 9.09 -1.79 -0.10
CA ILE A 308 9.85 -1.06 -1.13
C ILE A 308 10.52 0.18 -0.50
N TRP A 309 9.81 0.93 0.34
CA TRP A 309 10.41 2.03 1.10
C TRP A 309 11.51 1.55 2.03
N VAL A 310 11.29 0.44 2.76
CA VAL A 310 12.36 -0.16 3.60
C VAL A 310 13.57 -0.53 2.75
N TRP A 311 13.38 -1.08 1.55
CA TRP A 311 14.49 -1.34 0.63
C TRP A 311 15.28 -0.07 0.31
N THR A 312 14.62 1.05 0.02
CA THR A 312 15.33 2.31 -0.29
C THR A 312 16.17 2.83 0.89
N LEU A 313 15.76 2.52 2.13
CA LEU A 313 16.42 3.00 3.34
C LEU A 313 17.57 2.10 3.81
N VAL A 314 17.40 0.77 3.74
CA VAL A 314 18.34 -0.20 4.36
C VAL A 314 18.79 -1.34 3.43
N GLY A 315 18.32 -1.37 2.17
CA GLY A 315 18.69 -2.36 1.17
C GLY A 315 17.76 -3.57 1.11
N LYS A 316 17.76 -4.27 -0.05
CA LYS A 316 16.87 -5.40 -0.35
C LYS A 316 16.95 -6.51 0.69
N ASP A 317 18.17 -6.85 1.11
CA ASP A 317 18.43 -7.94 2.04
C ASP A 317 17.72 -7.78 3.39
N LYS A 318 17.38 -6.54 3.74
CA LYS A 318 16.67 -6.17 4.98
C LYS A 318 15.18 -5.96 4.76
N ALA A 319 14.75 -5.81 3.49
CA ALA A 319 13.37 -5.53 3.15
C ALA A 319 12.54 -6.78 2.86
N TRP A 320 13.11 -7.79 2.20
CA TRP A 320 12.47 -9.09 1.96
C TRP A 320 13.47 -10.20 1.63
N ASP A 321 12.98 -11.45 1.52
CA ASP A 321 13.82 -12.61 1.22
C ASP A 321 14.45 -12.49 -0.18
N ARG A 322 15.75 -12.81 -0.27
CA ARG A 322 16.49 -12.84 -1.55
C ARG A 322 16.07 -13.97 -2.47
N THR A 323 15.50 -15.04 -1.93
CA THR A 323 15.18 -16.25 -2.68
C THR A 323 13.83 -16.21 -3.34
N SER A 324 12.94 -15.31 -2.91
CA SER A 324 11.60 -15.15 -3.47
C SER A 324 11.61 -14.22 -4.68
N PRO A 325 11.40 -14.74 -5.91
CA PRO A 325 11.23 -13.88 -7.07
C PRO A 325 9.95 -13.04 -6.95
N ILE A 326 10.03 -11.76 -7.32
CA ILE A 326 8.90 -10.83 -7.17
C ILE A 326 7.62 -11.34 -7.84
N TRP A 327 7.73 -11.91 -9.04
CA TRP A 327 6.56 -12.43 -9.78
C TRP A 327 5.86 -13.64 -9.14
N THR A 328 6.41 -14.21 -8.07
CA THR A 328 5.77 -15.26 -7.30
C THR A 328 5.04 -14.75 -6.06
N MET A 329 5.18 -13.46 -5.76
CA MET A 329 4.60 -12.82 -4.59
C MET A 329 3.15 -12.40 -4.87
N ALA A 330 2.31 -12.38 -3.85
CA ALA A 330 0.99 -11.78 -3.94
C ALA A 330 1.13 -10.26 -4.15
N HIS A 331 0.21 -9.65 -4.89
CA HIS A 331 0.26 -8.23 -5.26
C HIS A 331 1.62 -7.79 -5.85
N ALA A 332 2.21 -8.67 -6.66
CA ALA A 332 3.51 -8.40 -7.28
C ALA A 332 3.48 -7.21 -8.25
N ASP A 333 2.31 -6.86 -8.78
CA ASP A 333 2.06 -5.66 -9.60
C ASP A 333 2.29 -4.35 -8.81
N ASP A 334 2.17 -4.35 -7.50
CA ASP A 334 2.52 -3.18 -6.67
C ASP A 334 4.02 -2.80 -6.80
N PHE A 335 4.88 -3.74 -7.23
CA PHE A 335 6.29 -3.43 -7.49
C PHE A 335 6.49 -2.49 -8.68
N GLU A 336 5.50 -2.35 -9.55
CA GLU A 336 5.55 -1.45 -10.71
C GLU A 336 5.61 0.04 -10.33
N ILE A 337 5.30 0.41 -9.09
CA ILE A 337 5.50 1.78 -8.56
C ILE A 337 6.99 2.09 -8.24
N ALA A 338 7.84 1.08 -8.17
CA ALA A 338 9.20 1.24 -7.67
C ALA A 338 10.06 2.29 -8.38
N PRO A 339 9.98 2.52 -9.71
CA PRO A 339 10.71 3.61 -10.36
C PRO A 339 10.32 4.99 -9.81
N VAL A 340 9.04 5.18 -9.49
CA VAL A 340 8.52 6.43 -8.91
C VAL A 340 9.07 6.63 -7.51
N LEU A 341 9.06 5.58 -6.68
CA LEU A 341 9.60 5.64 -5.32
C LEU A 341 11.12 5.86 -5.32
N ALA A 342 11.84 5.24 -6.26
CA ALA A 342 13.28 5.41 -6.41
C ALA A 342 13.68 6.87 -6.67
N LEU A 343 12.90 7.61 -7.48
CA LEU A 343 13.16 9.03 -7.72
C LEU A 343 12.98 9.90 -6.48
N LEU A 344 12.10 9.49 -5.58
CA LEU A 344 11.81 10.23 -4.35
C LEU A 344 12.70 9.79 -3.18
N ALA A 345 13.35 8.62 -3.29
CA ALA A 345 13.97 7.92 -2.17
C ALA A 345 15.07 8.69 -1.45
N ASP A 346 15.99 9.32 -2.18
CA ASP A 346 17.10 10.05 -1.56
C ASP A 346 16.60 11.34 -0.87
N TYR A 347 15.57 12.00 -1.44
CA TYR A 347 14.89 13.10 -0.76
C TYR A 347 14.16 12.59 0.48
N HIS A 348 13.37 11.53 0.35
CA HIS A 348 12.65 10.90 1.46
C HIS A 348 13.60 10.52 2.60
N LYS A 349 14.69 9.85 2.30
CA LYS A 349 15.70 9.45 3.29
C LYS A 349 16.24 10.63 4.09
N SER A 350 16.36 11.81 3.47
CA SER A 350 16.82 13.02 4.17
C SER A 350 15.85 13.56 5.23
N LEU A 351 14.58 13.09 5.20
CA LEU A 351 13.53 13.46 6.16
C LEU A 351 13.45 12.47 7.34
N ILE A 352 14.08 11.29 7.21
CA ILE A 352 13.91 10.19 8.17
C ILE A 352 15.04 10.23 9.22
N PRO A 353 14.70 10.18 10.52
CA PRO A 353 15.70 10.14 11.58
C PRO A 353 16.61 8.89 11.51
N ASP A 354 17.89 9.06 11.84
CA ASP A 354 18.88 7.96 11.79
C ASP A 354 18.50 6.78 12.70
N GLU A 355 17.85 7.04 13.84
CA GLU A 355 17.36 5.99 14.73
C GLU A 355 16.27 5.11 14.13
N VAL A 356 15.42 5.67 13.28
CA VAL A 356 14.41 4.91 12.52
C VAL A 356 15.11 3.98 11.53
N ILE A 357 16.09 4.50 10.77
CA ILE A 357 16.86 3.72 9.81
C ILE A 357 17.61 2.58 10.53
N ALA A 358 18.16 2.85 11.72
CA ALA A 358 18.83 1.83 12.54
C ALA A 358 17.88 0.70 12.94
N ARG A 359 16.67 1.03 13.44
CA ARG A 359 15.62 0.05 13.81
C ARG A 359 15.19 -0.81 12.62
N LEU A 360 15.01 -0.20 11.44
CA LEU A 360 14.70 -0.95 10.22
C LEU A 360 15.81 -1.91 9.79
N GLY A 361 17.06 -1.56 10.05
CA GLY A 361 18.23 -2.33 9.64
C GLY A 361 18.63 -3.47 10.59
N SER A 362 18.29 -3.39 11.88
CA SER A 362 18.72 -4.36 12.90
C SER A 362 17.76 -4.40 14.09
N PHE A 363 17.53 -5.61 14.61
CA PHE A 363 16.70 -5.80 15.80
C PHE A 363 17.43 -5.28 17.06
N GLU A 364 16.84 -4.28 17.71
CA GLU A 364 17.46 -3.60 18.87
C GLU A 364 17.12 -4.28 20.21
N GLY A 365 16.09 -5.14 20.26
CA GLY A 365 15.69 -5.84 21.47
C GLY A 365 14.18 -6.05 21.56
N GLU A 366 13.78 -6.94 22.47
CA GLU A 366 12.39 -7.23 22.74
C GLU A 366 11.69 -5.99 23.31
N HIS A 367 10.51 -5.68 22.77
CA HIS A 367 9.73 -4.53 23.18
C HIS A 367 8.23 -4.72 22.92
N THR A 368 7.43 -3.82 23.48
CA THR A 368 5.98 -3.76 23.21
C THR A 368 5.64 -2.36 22.71
N TYR A 369 5.01 -2.30 21.56
CA TYR A 369 4.36 -1.11 21.04
C TYR A 369 2.92 -1.04 21.56
N SER A 370 2.45 0.16 21.93
CA SER A 370 1.06 0.44 22.24
C SER A 370 0.65 1.75 21.62
N GLY A 371 -0.51 1.78 20.99
CA GLY A 371 -1.04 2.95 20.30
C GLY A 371 -2.56 2.87 20.09
N HIS A 372 -3.07 3.85 19.39
CA HIS A 372 -4.48 3.92 19.02
C HIS A 372 -4.60 4.29 17.54
N ALA A 373 -5.73 3.91 16.92
CA ALA A 373 -6.15 4.38 15.61
C ALA A 373 -7.67 4.62 15.61
N TYR A 374 -8.14 5.49 14.72
CA TYR A 374 -9.55 5.81 14.63
C TYR A 374 -9.97 6.07 13.19
N ALA A 375 -10.92 5.31 12.70
CA ALA A 375 -11.40 5.35 11.32
C ALA A 375 -12.93 5.61 11.25
N PRO A 376 -13.38 6.88 11.48
CA PRO A 376 -14.80 7.21 11.32
C PRO A 376 -15.20 7.20 9.84
N PRO A 377 -16.45 6.84 9.49
CA PRO A 377 -17.56 6.51 10.39
C PRO A 377 -17.64 5.03 10.74
N ALA A 378 -16.63 4.23 10.40
CA ALA A 378 -16.64 2.79 10.62
C ALA A 378 -16.45 2.43 12.10
N ASP A 379 -15.50 3.08 12.78
CA ASP A 379 -15.23 2.85 14.20
C ASP A 379 -16.23 3.61 15.06
N TYR A 380 -16.88 2.93 16.01
CA TYR A 380 -17.69 3.56 17.03
C TYR A 380 -16.84 4.19 18.15
N GLU A 381 -15.64 3.68 18.38
CA GLU A 381 -14.67 4.15 19.37
C GLU A 381 -13.25 3.91 18.84
N GLU A 382 -12.25 4.56 19.43
CA GLU A 382 -10.85 4.36 19.07
C GLU A 382 -10.43 2.91 19.27
N ARG A 383 -9.72 2.36 18.30
CA ARG A 383 -9.09 1.06 18.40
C ARG A 383 -7.86 1.14 19.30
N SER A 384 -7.69 0.16 20.18
CA SER A 384 -6.52 0.06 21.05
C SER A 384 -5.60 -1.02 20.51
N ILE A 385 -4.37 -0.67 20.20
CA ILE A 385 -3.39 -1.51 19.55
C ILE A 385 -2.30 -1.90 20.55
N THR A 386 -1.94 -3.18 20.58
CA THR A 386 -0.80 -3.67 21.35
C THR A 386 -0.06 -4.72 20.53
N THR A 387 1.26 -4.54 20.41
CA THR A 387 2.13 -5.45 19.66
C THR A 387 3.39 -5.74 20.44
N TRP A 388 3.61 -7.00 20.78
CA TRP A 388 4.86 -7.49 21.32
C TRP A 388 5.76 -8.01 20.21
N VAL A 389 7.00 -7.55 20.20
CA VAL A 389 8.01 -7.85 19.17
C VAL A 389 9.23 -8.47 19.83
N SER A 390 9.55 -9.70 19.49
CA SER A 390 10.82 -10.36 19.84
C SER A 390 11.67 -10.63 18.60
N ALA A 391 12.85 -11.17 18.78
CA ALA A 391 13.78 -11.43 17.67
C ALA A 391 13.17 -12.33 16.58
N ASN A 392 12.40 -13.35 16.97
CA ASN A 392 11.92 -14.40 16.07
C ASN A 392 10.41 -14.63 16.13
N LEU A 393 9.68 -13.87 16.94
CA LEU A 393 8.24 -14.01 17.13
C LEU A 393 7.62 -12.62 17.37
N THR A 394 6.53 -12.33 16.69
CA THR A 394 5.72 -11.13 16.92
C THR A 394 4.28 -11.51 17.21
N ILE A 395 3.63 -10.80 18.12
CA ILE A 395 2.23 -10.97 18.47
C ILE A 395 1.61 -9.58 18.51
N GLY A 396 0.80 -9.24 17.53
CA GLY A 396 0.15 -7.94 17.44
C GLY A 396 -1.36 -8.07 17.34
N THR A 397 -2.09 -7.22 18.05
CA THR A 397 -3.55 -7.23 18.02
C THR A 397 -4.12 -5.84 18.28
N GLN A 398 -5.39 -5.68 17.91
CA GLN A 398 -6.18 -4.48 18.25
C GLN A 398 -7.53 -4.86 18.84
N SER A 399 -7.97 -4.07 19.84
CA SER A 399 -9.37 -4.04 20.25
C SER A 399 -10.12 -3.08 19.36
N PHE A 400 -11.30 -3.46 18.90
CA PHE A 400 -12.13 -2.65 18.01
C PHE A 400 -13.63 -2.82 18.31
N ASN A 401 -14.42 -1.84 17.89
CA ASN A 401 -15.87 -1.87 17.87
C ASN A 401 -16.33 -1.06 16.65
N GLN A 402 -16.79 -1.77 15.61
CA GLN A 402 -17.04 -1.22 14.28
C GLN A 402 -18.46 -1.49 13.82
N ARG A 403 -18.94 -0.67 12.89
CA ARG A 403 -20.21 -0.87 12.23
C ARG A 403 -20.22 -2.15 11.38
N ASP A 404 -19.12 -2.38 10.67
CA ASP A 404 -18.90 -3.53 9.80
C ASP A 404 -17.50 -4.12 10.10
N VAL A 405 -17.30 -5.42 9.92
CA VAL A 405 -15.99 -6.05 10.11
C VAL A 405 -15.01 -5.55 9.04
N GLY A 406 -13.86 -5.00 9.48
CA GLY A 406 -12.91 -4.38 8.57
C GLY A 406 -13.21 -2.91 8.26
N GLY A 407 -14.24 -2.34 8.88
CA GLY A 407 -14.56 -0.92 8.82
C GLY A 407 -15.02 -0.45 7.44
N PHE A 408 -14.58 0.74 7.05
CA PHE A 408 -15.04 1.39 5.81
C PHE A 408 -14.57 0.69 4.52
N SER A 409 -13.57 -0.17 4.58
CA SER A 409 -13.14 -0.97 3.43
C SER A 409 -14.12 -2.09 3.07
N GLU A 410 -14.98 -2.48 3.99
CA GLU A 410 -15.96 -3.56 3.87
C GLU A 410 -15.38 -4.90 3.35
N ASP A 411 -14.09 -5.10 3.60
CA ASP A 411 -13.34 -6.29 3.17
C ASP A 411 -12.67 -6.96 4.37
N SER A 412 -13.44 -7.82 5.04
CA SER A 412 -12.94 -8.58 6.19
C SER A 412 -11.80 -9.53 5.83
N SER A 413 -11.61 -9.87 4.55
CA SER A 413 -10.51 -10.74 4.12
C SER A 413 -9.15 -10.05 4.16
N SER A 414 -9.12 -8.73 4.05
CA SER A 414 -7.92 -7.92 4.16
C SER A 414 -7.67 -7.35 5.56
N PHE A 415 -8.65 -7.44 6.46
CA PHE A 415 -8.57 -6.96 7.84
C PHE A 415 -8.05 -8.06 8.78
N SER A 416 -6.86 -7.84 9.34
CA SER A 416 -6.18 -8.79 10.24
C SER A 416 -5.98 -8.19 11.63
N PRO A 417 -7.01 -8.23 12.51
CA PRO A 417 -6.96 -7.57 13.81
C PRO A 417 -6.07 -8.29 14.83
N SER A 418 -5.60 -9.51 14.52
CA SER A 418 -4.62 -10.23 15.33
C SER A 418 -3.69 -11.02 14.41
N VAL A 419 -2.39 -10.73 14.51
CA VAL A 419 -1.33 -11.26 13.65
C VAL A 419 -0.21 -11.82 14.52
N VAL A 420 0.05 -13.12 14.40
CA VAL A 420 1.21 -13.78 15.00
C VAL A 420 2.12 -14.24 13.88
N GLN A 421 3.39 -13.86 13.92
CA GLN A 421 4.40 -14.26 12.94
C GLN A 421 5.63 -14.80 13.64
N TRP A 422 6.28 -15.79 13.06
CA TRP A 422 7.51 -16.36 13.61
C TRP A 422 8.49 -16.74 12.52
N LEU A 423 9.78 -16.71 12.87
CA LEU A 423 10.85 -17.20 12.01
C LEU A 423 10.92 -18.71 12.11
N ARG A 424 10.88 -19.41 10.99
CA ARG A 424 10.97 -20.84 10.89
C ARG A 424 12.42 -21.30 10.75
N GLY A 425 12.68 -22.58 11.03
CA GLY A 425 14.03 -23.15 10.97
C GLY A 425 14.69 -23.09 9.59
N ASP A 426 13.91 -22.98 8.51
CA ASP A 426 14.38 -22.80 7.13
C ASP A 426 14.58 -21.33 6.73
N GLY A 427 14.32 -20.39 7.65
CA GLY A 427 14.41 -18.94 7.42
C GLY A 427 13.16 -18.31 6.81
N SER A 428 12.13 -19.09 6.51
CA SER A 428 10.83 -18.56 6.09
C SER A 428 10.01 -18.05 7.28
N VAL A 429 8.93 -17.33 7.02
CA VAL A 429 8.02 -16.79 8.03
C VAL A 429 6.75 -17.62 8.08
N GLY A 430 6.38 -18.09 9.28
CA GLY A 430 5.08 -18.65 9.54
C GLY A 430 4.12 -17.59 10.07
N TYR A 431 2.83 -17.81 9.90
CA TYR A 431 1.81 -16.92 10.45
C TYR A 431 0.60 -17.68 11.01
N PHE A 432 0.00 -17.10 12.05
CA PHE A 432 -1.25 -17.55 12.68
C PHE A 432 -2.09 -16.32 12.96
N ASN A 433 -3.03 -15.99 12.06
CA ASN A 433 -3.73 -14.74 12.02
C ASN A 433 -5.22 -14.92 12.13
N LEU A 434 -5.88 -14.11 12.94
CA LEU A 434 -7.34 -14.13 13.08
C LEU A 434 -8.01 -13.60 11.82
N TYR A 435 -8.92 -14.39 11.25
CA TYR A 435 -9.94 -13.95 10.32
C TYR A 435 -11.20 -13.59 11.10
N PRO A 436 -11.52 -12.30 11.25
CA PRO A 436 -12.58 -11.87 12.15
C PRO A 436 -13.97 -12.07 11.54
N THR A 437 -14.92 -12.51 12.38
CA THR A 437 -16.32 -12.68 12.02
C THR A 437 -17.26 -11.77 12.82
N GLU A 438 -16.75 -11.12 13.85
CA GLU A 438 -17.52 -10.25 14.75
C GLU A 438 -17.10 -8.79 14.58
N THR A 439 -18.05 -7.87 14.76
CA THR A 439 -17.83 -6.43 14.61
C THR A 439 -17.17 -5.77 15.81
N ALA A 440 -16.97 -6.50 16.90
CA ALA A 440 -16.29 -6.02 18.10
C ALA A 440 -15.39 -7.09 18.70
N MET A 441 -14.19 -6.69 19.10
CA MET A 441 -13.20 -7.54 19.75
C MET A 441 -12.49 -6.77 20.87
N ARG A 442 -12.23 -7.43 21.98
CA ARG A 442 -11.23 -7.03 22.97
C ARG A 442 -10.05 -7.98 22.90
N ALA A 443 -8.87 -7.42 23.00
CA ALA A 443 -7.64 -8.18 22.86
C ALA A 443 -6.57 -7.65 23.83
N ASP A 444 -5.81 -8.58 24.41
CA ASP A 444 -4.66 -8.29 25.25
C ASP A 444 -3.46 -9.10 24.78
N VAL A 445 -2.29 -8.47 24.73
CA VAL A 445 -1.01 -9.10 24.43
C VAL A 445 -0.07 -8.98 25.62
N ALA A 446 0.60 -10.08 25.91
CA ALA A 446 1.74 -10.14 26.83
C ALA A 446 2.88 -10.88 26.11
N PRO A 447 4.12 -10.85 26.61
CA PRO A 447 5.18 -11.68 26.09
C PRO A 447 4.72 -13.14 26.00
N TYR A 448 4.78 -13.69 24.79
CA TYR A 448 4.31 -15.06 24.45
C TYR A 448 2.83 -15.34 24.72
N GLY A 449 1.99 -14.35 24.92
CA GLY A 449 0.57 -14.52 25.26
C GLY A 449 -0.37 -13.66 24.44
N LEU A 450 -1.54 -14.23 24.09
CA LEU A 450 -2.61 -13.56 23.35
C LEU A 450 -3.96 -13.95 23.95
N ASN A 451 -4.78 -12.97 24.32
CA ASN A 451 -6.14 -13.15 24.78
C ASN A 451 -7.10 -12.40 23.88
N LEU A 452 -8.11 -13.07 23.34
CA LEU A 452 -9.13 -12.52 22.48
C LEU A 452 -10.52 -12.77 23.05
N THR A 453 -11.40 -11.79 22.95
CA THR A 453 -12.80 -11.87 23.43
C THR A 453 -13.71 -11.15 22.43
N TYR A 454 -14.83 -11.75 22.08
CA TYR A 454 -15.90 -11.11 21.34
C TYR A 454 -16.99 -10.61 22.28
N PRO A 455 -16.96 -9.35 22.74
CA PRO A 455 -17.84 -8.85 23.79
C PRO A 455 -19.33 -8.81 23.38
N LEU A 456 -19.62 -8.79 22.09
CA LEU A 456 -20.95 -8.82 21.52
C LEU A 456 -21.32 -10.19 20.95
N GLY A 457 -20.40 -11.16 21.03
CA GLY A 457 -20.57 -12.51 20.53
C GLY A 457 -21.54 -13.36 21.37
N ASN A 458 -21.87 -14.52 20.86
CA ASN A 458 -22.80 -15.47 21.47
C ASN A 458 -22.39 -16.94 21.18
N SER A 459 -23.25 -17.91 21.47
CA SER A 459 -22.96 -19.33 21.23
C SER A 459 -22.76 -19.74 19.78
N SER A 460 -23.04 -18.88 18.81
CA SER A 460 -22.76 -19.12 17.38
C SER A 460 -21.47 -18.45 16.91
N SER A 461 -20.81 -17.66 17.75
CA SER A 461 -19.54 -17.01 17.41
C SER A 461 -18.40 -18.03 17.36
N SER A 462 -17.44 -17.78 16.47
CA SER A 462 -16.24 -18.60 16.34
C SER A 462 -15.00 -17.74 16.13
N PHE A 463 -13.85 -18.27 16.53
CA PHE A 463 -12.54 -17.68 16.20
C PHE A 463 -11.89 -18.57 15.13
N THR A 464 -11.77 -18.04 13.94
CA THR A 464 -11.11 -18.72 12.83
C THR A 464 -9.74 -18.08 12.57
N PHE A 465 -8.70 -18.88 12.73
CA PHE A 465 -7.33 -18.46 12.44
C PHE A 465 -6.85 -19.09 11.14
N VAL A 466 -6.17 -18.29 10.36
CA VAL A 466 -5.45 -18.72 9.17
C VAL A 466 -4.03 -19.06 9.57
N LEU A 467 -3.63 -20.33 9.35
CA LEU A 467 -2.31 -20.82 9.70
C LEU A 467 -1.52 -21.22 8.46
N ALA A 468 -0.34 -20.66 8.27
CA ALA A 468 0.65 -21.17 7.35
C ALA A 468 1.87 -21.69 8.12
N SER A 469 2.05 -22.99 8.11
CA SER A 469 3.16 -23.65 8.79
C SER A 469 4.15 -24.32 7.83
N ASN A 470 3.94 -24.20 6.53
CA ASN A 470 4.81 -24.77 5.50
C ASN A 470 5.22 -23.71 4.49
N PRO A 471 6.37 -23.87 3.82
CA PRO A 471 6.66 -23.11 2.61
C PRO A 471 5.55 -23.26 1.58
N LEU A 472 5.29 -22.22 0.80
CA LEU A 472 4.33 -22.26 -0.29
C LEU A 472 4.70 -23.42 -1.27
N GLY A 473 3.71 -24.26 -1.61
CA GLY A 473 3.89 -25.42 -2.49
C GLY A 473 4.32 -26.70 -1.79
N GLU A 474 4.60 -26.67 -0.48
CA GLU A 474 4.85 -27.86 0.33
C GLU A 474 3.61 -28.24 1.15
N LYS A 475 2.66 -28.87 0.50
CA LYS A 475 1.43 -29.28 1.14
C LYS A 475 1.68 -30.38 2.16
N ARG A 476 1.30 -30.12 3.42
CA ARG A 476 1.29 -31.11 4.50
C ARG A 476 -0.04 -31.07 5.21
N ASP A 477 -0.53 -32.26 5.63
CA ASP A 477 -1.70 -32.32 6.51
C ASP A 477 -1.28 -31.92 7.93
N ILE A 478 -2.08 -31.11 8.58
CA ILE A 478 -1.93 -30.73 9.98
C ILE A 478 -3.06 -31.40 10.77
N ALA A 479 -2.72 -32.15 11.81
CA ALA A 479 -3.68 -32.80 12.72
C ALA A 479 -3.84 -32.00 14.04
N GLY A 480 -2.90 -31.11 14.35
CA GLY A 480 -2.89 -30.31 15.57
C GLY A 480 -1.70 -29.37 15.62
N PHE A 481 -1.58 -28.63 16.72
CA PHE A 481 -0.50 -27.65 16.90
C PHE A 481 0.89 -28.27 17.03
N ASP A 482 0.99 -29.56 17.37
CA ASP A 482 2.27 -30.28 17.42
C ASP A 482 2.93 -30.41 16.03
N ASP A 483 2.12 -30.28 14.96
CA ASP A 483 2.60 -30.36 13.57
C ASP A 483 3.08 -29.00 13.02
N VAL A 484 2.94 -27.92 13.81
CA VAL A 484 3.37 -26.58 13.40
C VAL A 484 4.88 -26.46 13.52
N ASP A 485 5.54 -26.12 12.41
CA ASP A 485 6.99 -25.97 12.37
C ASP A 485 7.45 -24.65 13.00
N GLY A 486 8.39 -24.70 13.95
CA GLY A 486 9.03 -23.55 14.57
C GLY A 486 8.23 -22.83 15.65
N LEU A 487 6.96 -23.21 15.90
CA LEU A 487 6.11 -22.56 16.89
C LEU A 487 5.39 -23.57 17.79
N ASP A 488 5.47 -23.39 19.09
CA ASP A 488 4.60 -24.04 20.07
C ASP A 488 3.35 -23.19 20.27
N ILE A 489 2.16 -23.80 20.17
CA ILE A 489 0.87 -23.15 20.42
C ILE A 489 0.12 -23.94 21.48
N GLU A 490 -0.17 -23.31 22.63
CA GLU A 490 -0.99 -23.87 23.70
C GLU A 490 -2.29 -23.06 23.84
N VAL A 491 -3.44 -23.73 23.82
CA VAL A 491 -4.71 -23.13 24.21
C VAL A 491 -4.73 -23.07 25.74
N ALA A 492 -4.43 -21.89 26.29
CA ALA A 492 -4.22 -21.71 27.73
C ALA A 492 -5.52 -21.49 28.51
N GLY A 493 -6.64 -21.21 27.81
CA GLY A 493 -7.94 -20.96 28.43
C GLY A 493 -8.94 -20.33 27.47
N GLY A 494 -10.06 -19.92 28.00
CA GLY A 494 -11.17 -19.31 27.25
C GLY A 494 -12.49 -20.00 27.55
N THR A 495 -13.52 -19.63 26.78
CA THR A 495 -14.89 -20.19 26.85
C THR A 495 -15.24 -21.04 25.64
N VAL A 496 -14.38 -21.04 24.61
CA VAL A 496 -14.51 -21.90 23.42
C VAL A 496 -14.11 -23.33 23.74
N ASP A 497 -14.53 -24.29 22.91
CA ASP A 497 -13.97 -25.64 22.95
C ASP A 497 -12.46 -25.56 22.68
N PRO A 498 -11.60 -26.10 23.55
CA PRO A 498 -10.15 -26.04 23.36
C PRO A 498 -9.64 -26.91 22.20
N THR A 499 -10.48 -27.78 21.62
CA THR A 499 -10.15 -28.60 20.47
C THR A 499 -10.70 -27.94 19.21
N PRO A 500 -9.84 -27.34 18.36
CA PRO A 500 -10.34 -26.68 17.15
C PRO A 500 -10.70 -27.67 16.05
N ASP A 501 -11.58 -27.23 15.17
CA ASP A 501 -11.74 -27.83 13.85
C ASP A 501 -10.61 -27.35 12.92
N ILE A 502 -9.95 -28.29 12.24
CA ILE A 502 -8.86 -28.00 11.31
C ILE A 502 -9.28 -28.38 9.90
N SER A 503 -9.23 -27.42 8.98
CA SER A 503 -9.54 -27.66 7.57
C SER A 503 -8.53 -27.00 6.65
N PHE A 504 -8.18 -27.69 5.55
CA PHE A 504 -7.32 -27.10 4.53
C PHE A 504 -8.02 -25.96 3.79
N CYS A 505 -7.29 -24.88 3.55
CA CYS A 505 -7.73 -23.69 2.87
C CYS A 505 -6.64 -23.25 1.89
N GLY A 506 -6.98 -22.97 0.65
CA GLY A 506 -6.02 -22.57 -0.37
C GLY A 506 -6.60 -22.67 -1.78
N LEU A 507 -5.81 -22.32 -2.80
CA LEU A 507 -6.25 -22.30 -4.20
C LEU A 507 -6.78 -23.63 -4.73
N VAL A 508 -6.25 -24.74 -4.24
CA VAL A 508 -6.61 -26.06 -4.73
C VAL A 508 -7.30 -26.87 -3.64
N GLY A 509 -8.63 -26.85 -3.64
CA GLY A 509 -9.46 -27.65 -2.75
C GLY A 509 -9.63 -27.11 -1.34
N GLY A 510 -9.33 -25.83 -1.11
CA GLY A 510 -9.66 -25.13 0.12
C GLY A 510 -11.11 -24.65 0.15
N THR A 511 -11.61 -24.38 1.35
CA THR A 511 -12.99 -23.92 1.60
C THR A 511 -13.08 -22.47 2.02
N CYS A 512 -11.96 -21.75 2.11
CA CYS A 512 -11.94 -20.35 2.52
C CYS A 512 -11.56 -19.43 1.36
N ASP A 513 -12.13 -18.22 1.38
CA ASP A 513 -11.91 -17.18 0.39
C ASP A 513 -10.87 -16.14 0.83
N THR A 514 -10.16 -16.39 1.92
CA THR A 514 -9.38 -15.37 2.62
C THR A 514 -8.21 -14.87 1.80
N ILE A 515 -7.44 -15.76 1.15
CA ILE A 515 -6.30 -15.36 0.32
C ILE A 515 -6.11 -16.38 -0.79
N HIS A 516 -6.21 -15.93 -2.02
CA HIS A 516 -6.19 -16.80 -3.19
C HIS A 516 -4.83 -17.39 -3.55
N ASN A 517 -3.73 -16.82 -3.08
CA ASN A 517 -2.38 -17.18 -3.53
C ASN A 517 -1.55 -17.97 -2.53
N PHE A 518 -2.13 -18.38 -1.38
CA PHE A 518 -1.42 -19.10 -0.31
C PHE A 518 -2.12 -20.41 0.05
N GLU A 519 -1.33 -21.46 0.31
CA GLU A 519 -1.82 -22.70 0.92
C GLU A 519 -1.73 -22.58 2.43
N PHE A 520 -2.85 -22.77 3.12
CA PHE A 520 -2.93 -22.64 4.57
C PHE A 520 -4.09 -23.47 5.14
N TRP A 521 -4.18 -23.50 6.48
CA TRP A 521 -5.25 -24.17 7.21
C TRP A 521 -6.08 -23.16 7.99
N ASN A 522 -7.38 -23.40 8.03
CA ASN A 522 -8.27 -22.77 9.00
C ASN A 522 -8.25 -23.58 10.29
N ILE A 523 -8.01 -22.90 11.39
CA ILE A 523 -8.08 -23.43 12.75
C ILE A 523 -9.24 -22.71 13.42
N THR A 524 -10.39 -23.39 13.58
CA THR A 524 -11.63 -22.76 14.04
C THR A 524 -12.01 -23.28 15.42
N PHE A 525 -12.13 -22.34 16.38
CA PHE A 525 -12.64 -22.58 17.72
C PHE A 525 -14.09 -22.15 17.81
N THR A 526 -14.95 -23.03 18.30
CA THR A 526 -16.40 -22.78 18.45
C THR A 526 -16.80 -22.77 19.91
N MET A 527 -17.91 -22.11 20.21
CA MET A 527 -18.50 -22.15 21.55
C MET A 527 -19.13 -23.52 21.81
N PRO A 528 -19.09 -24.02 23.08
CA PRO A 528 -19.90 -25.16 23.44
C PRO A 528 -21.39 -24.91 23.14
N PRO A 529 -22.14 -25.94 22.73
CA PRO A 529 -23.58 -25.81 22.47
C PRO A 529 -24.32 -25.20 23.69
N ASP A 530 -25.23 -24.27 23.41
CA ASP A 530 -26.07 -23.59 24.41
C ASP A 530 -25.30 -22.80 25.48
N SER A 531 -24.03 -22.50 25.24
CA SER A 531 -23.24 -21.64 26.14
C SER A 531 -23.82 -20.22 26.20
N SER A 532 -23.93 -19.67 27.41
CA SER A 532 -24.29 -18.28 27.65
C SER A 532 -23.07 -17.38 28.00
N GLU A 533 -21.88 -17.96 27.94
CA GLU A 533 -20.63 -17.23 28.21
C GLU A 533 -20.24 -16.36 27.02
N VAL A 534 -19.50 -15.31 27.31
CA VAL A 534 -18.92 -14.45 26.28
C VAL A 534 -17.80 -15.20 25.58
N PRO A 535 -17.78 -15.27 24.24
CA PRO A 535 -16.74 -16.01 23.50
C PRO A 535 -15.35 -15.44 23.79
N ALA A 536 -14.43 -16.32 24.20
CA ALA A 536 -13.05 -15.96 24.50
C ALA A 536 -12.11 -17.13 24.21
N VAL A 537 -10.90 -16.81 23.75
CA VAL A 537 -9.80 -17.76 23.57
C VAL A 537 -8.49 -17.16 24.06
N GLN A 538 -7.66 -17.98 24.69
CA GLN A 538 -6.35 -17.57 25.22
C GLN A 538 -5.28 -18.52 24.73
N PHE A 539 -4.19 -17.94 24.24
CA PHE A 539 -3.03 -18.68 23.74
C PHE A 539 -1.78 -18.34 24.53
N LYS A 540 -0.91 -19.35 24.62
CA LYS A 540 0.52 -19.16 24.88
C LYS A 540 1.31 -19.70 23.73
N PHE A 541 2.35 -18.98 23.40
CA PHE A 541 3.25 -19.31 22.30
C PHE A 541 4.65 -19.60 22.82
N GLY A 542 5.41 -20.40 22.08
CA GLY A 542 6.83 -20.64 22.27
C GLY A 542 7.51 -20.75 20.91
N HIS A 543 8.66 -20.13 20.74
CA HIS A 543 9.47 -20.31 19.54
C HIS A 543 10.43 -21.48 19.75
N ARG A 544 10.44 -22.44 18.78
CA ARG A 544 11.29 -23.64 18.79
C ARG A 544 12.62 -23.42 18.09
#